data_9e525d28fa0a8735cc86c950d952c91f
#
_entry.id   9e525d28fa0a8735cc86c950d952c91f
#
_cell.length_a   1.000
_cell.length_b   1.000
_cell.length_c   1.000
_cell.angle_alpha   90.00
_cell.angle_beta   90.00
_cell.angle_gamma   90.00
#
_symmetry.space_group_name_H-M   'P 1'
#
loop_
_entity.id
_entity.type
_entity.pdbx_description
1 polymer ?
#
loop_
_entity_poly.entity_id
_entity_poly.type
_entity_poly.pdbx_seq_one_letter_code
_entity_poly.pdbx_strand_id
1 'polypeptide(L)'
;MNAKHKITIQSAVKEQAESIAQLIMTAMTDECCLFFVGENQTLDDFKQVMICLVNDEQSQYSYTNTLVALHNKEVVGVCVSYDGKDLCRLRSKFIEMAKKRFNRDFANMDDETQEGELYVDSLAVNKSFRERGIAQKLLKATIEKARNLHIDHVGLLVDCNNPLAEKLYSKVGFQYVNDSTWGGHAMKHLQYHIESTK
;
A
#
# COMPACT_ATOMS: atom_id res chain seq x y z
N MET A 1 -31.80 17.84 8.40
CA MET A 1 -30.60 18.15 7.60
C MET A 1 -29.67 16.96 7.72
N ASN A 2 -29.59 16.12 6.68
CA ASN A 2 -28.67 14.96 6.68
C ASN A 2 -27.24 15.46 6.61
N ALA A 3 -26.49 15.37 7.71
CA ALA A 3 -25.04 15.49 7.66
C ALA A 3 -24.54 14.40 6.72
N LYS A 4 -24.21 14.76 5.48
CA LYS A 4 -23.51 13.85 4.55
C LYS A 4 -22.27 13.39 5.29
N HIS A 5 -22.23 12.11 5.66
CA HIS A 5 -21.09 11.46 6.30
C HIS A 5 -19.85 11.63 5.39
N LYS A 6 -19.02 12.60 5.74
CA LYS A 6 -17.89 13.06 4.91
C LYS A 6 -16.73 12.08 5.07
N ILE A 7 -16.19 11.59 3.94
CA ILE A 7 -14.91 10.87 3.96
C ILE A 7 -13.79 11.88 4.20
N THR A 8 -12.98 11.65 5.24
CA THR A 8 -11.77 12.41 5.54
C THR A 8 -10.53 11.54 5.31
N ILE A 9 -9.47 12.15 4.78
CA ILE A 9 -8.15 11.48 4.62
C ILE A 9 -7.20 12.10 5.64
N GLN A 10 -6.48 11.25 6.37
CA GLN A 10 -5.47 11.67 7.35
C GLN A 10 -4.39 10.61 7.53
N SER A 11 -3.29 10.96 8.20
CA SER A 11 -2.30 9.99 8.66
C SER A 11 -2.92 9.01 9.62
N ALA A 12 -2.52 7.75 9.52
CA ALA A 12 -2.99 6.70 10.42
C ALA A 12 -2.42 6.88 11.84
N VAL A 13 -3.10 6.26 12.80
CA VAL A 13 -2.64 6.15 14.18
C VAL A 13 -2.56 4.68 14.58
N LYS A 14 -1.77 4.38 15.59
CA LYS A 14 -1.43 3.02 16.03
C LYS A 14 -2.67 2.18 16.36
N GLU A 15 -3.69 2.78 16.95
CA GLU A 15 -4.94 2.15 17.34
C GLU A 15 -5.76 1.62 16.16
N GLN A 16 -5.40 2.01 14.93
CA GLN A 16 -6.05 1.57 13.70
C GLN A 16 -5.38 0.34 13.08
N ALA A 17 -4.34 -0.22 13.70
CA ALA A 17 -3.48 -1.25 13.12
C ALA A 17 -4.26 -2.47 12.60
N GLU A 18 -5.27 -2.94 13.33
CA GLU A 18 -6.06 -4.10 12.88
C GLU A 18 -6.84 -3.81 11.60
N SER A 19 -7.50 -2.64 11.52
CA SER A 19 -8.25 -2.23 10.32
C SER A 19 -7.32 -2.00 9.12
N ILE A 20 -6.14 -1.44 9.36
CA ILE A 20 -5.10 -1.22 8.34
C ILE A 20 -4.61 -2.55 7.81
N ALA A 21 -4.21 -3.49 8.70
CA ALA A 21 -3.75 -4.82 8.32
C ALA A 21 -4.78 -5.55 7.45
N GLN A 22 -6.06 -5.53 7.84
CA GLN A 22 -7.14 -6.15 7.07
C GLN A 22 -7.30 -5.55 5.66
N LEU A 23 -7.13 -4.23 5.51
CA LEU A 23 -7.23 -3.58 4.21
C LEU A 23 -5.97 -3.81 3.36
N ILE A 24 -4.78 -3.86 3.95
CA ILE A 24 -3.55 -4.25 3.24
C ILE A 24 -3.71 -5.67 2.68
N MET A 25 -4.17 -6.63 3.48
CA MET A 25 -4.45 -8.00 3.01
C MET A 25 -5.46 -8.03 1.87
N THR A 26 -6.46 -7.13 1.88
CA THR A 26 -7.41 -7.00 0.77
C THR A 26 -6.75 -6.50 -0.52
N ALA A 27 -5.71 -5.66 -0.43
CA ALA A 27 -4.91 -5.24 -1.57
C ALA A 27 -4.01 -6.36 -2.10
N MET A 28 -3.41 -7.14 -1.19
CA MET A 28 -2.52 -8.26 -1.51
C MET A 28 -3.23 -9.46 -2.14
N THR A 29 -4.52 -9.66 -1.89
CA THR A 29 -5.31 -10.86 -2.18
C THR A 29 -5.06 -12.03 -1.23
N ASP A 30 -6.06 -12.90 -1.06
CA ASP A 30 -5.93 -14.10 -0.20
C ASP A 30 -4.84 -15.04 -0.73
N GLU A 31 -4.72 -15.18 -2.06
CA GLU A 31 -3.71 -16.03 -2.71
C GLU A 31 -2.28 -15.56 -2.37
N CYS A 32 -2.01 -14.27 -2.50
CA CYS A 32 -0.72 -13.68 -2.13
C CYS A 32 -0.43 -13.85 -0.64
N CYS A 33 -1.41 -13.62 0.23
CA CYS A 33 -1.26 -13.82 1.67
C CYS A 33 -0.92 -15.28 2.02
N LEU A 34 -1.61 -16.25 1.40
CA LEU A 34 -1.36 -17.67 1.58
C LEU A 34 0.01 -18.11 1.04
N PHE A 35 0.48 -17.51 -0.04
CA PHE A 35 1.83 -17.73 -0.54
C PHE A 35 2.89 -17.39 0.51
N PHE A 36 2.71 -16.30 1.25
CA PHE A 36 3.67 -15.88 2.27
C PHE A 36 3.65 -16.78 3.52
N VAL A 37 2.51 -17.27 3.94
CA VAL A 37 2.43 -18.14 5.14
C VAL A 37 2.80 -19.59 4.86
N GLY A 38 2.56 -20.11 3.66
CA GLY A 38 2.78 -21.51 3.29
C GLY A 38 1.66 -22.45 3.75
N GLU A 39 1.83 -23.74 3.51
CA GLU A 39 0.76 -24.75 3.59
C GLU A 39 0.20 -25.00 5.01
N ASN A 40 0.96 -24.71 6.07
CA ASN A 40 0.61 -25.07 7.44
C ASN A 40 0.04 -23.89 8.26
N GLN A 41 -0.22 -22.77 7.63
CA GLN A 41 -0.67 -21.55 8.29
C GLN A 41 -1.94 -21.02 7.61
N THR A 42 -2.61 -20.09 8.28
CA THR A 42 -3.89 -19.53 7.86
C THR A 42 -3.80 -18.04 7.53
N LEU A 43 -4.84 -17.48 6.91
CA LEU A 43 -4.98 -16.04 6.73
C LEU A 43 -5.01 -15.28 8.08
N ASP A 44 -5.54 -15.91 9.14
CA ASP A 44 -5.54 -15.31 10.48
C ASP A 44 -4.12 -15.22 11.07
N ASP A 45 -3.27 -16.23 10.83
CA ASP A 45 -1.85 -16.17 11.21
C ASP A 45 -1.13 -15.04 10.48
N PHE A 46 -1.39 -14.87 9.17
CA PHE A 46 -0.86 -13.76 8.40
C PHE A 46 -1.37 -12.41 8.93
N LYS A 47 -2.66 -12.31 9.25
CA LYS A 47 -3.25 -11.10 9.83
C LYS A 47 -2.55 -10.69 11.13
N GLN A 48 -2.24 -11.65 12.02
CA GLN A 48 -1.51 -11.33 13.25
C GLN A 48 -0.11 -10.78 12.98
N VAL A 49 0.60 -11.33 11.98
CA VAL A 49 1.89 -10.79 11.53
C VAL A 49 1.72 -9.39 10.95
N MET A 50 0.73 -9.17 10.11
CA MET A 50 0.47 -7.84 9.53
C MET A 50 0.13 -6.80 10.59
N ILE A 51 -0.65 -7.14 11.63
CA ILE A 51 -0.91 -6.23 12.75
C ILE A 51 0.40 -5.85 13.47
N CYS A 52 1.30 -6.81 13.69
CA CYS A 52 2.62 -6.52 14.27
C CYS A 52 3.43 -5.58 13.37
N LEU A 53 3.46 -5.83 12.05
CA LEU A 53 4.18 -5.01 11.09
C LEU A 53 3.61 -3.59 10.96
N VAL A 54 2.28 -3.44 11.02
CA VAL A 54 1.63 -2.12 11.03
C VAL A 54 1.99 -1.34 12.30
N ASN A 55 2.15 -2.00 13.43
CA ASN A 55 2.55 -1.37 14.69
C ASN A 55 4.06 -1.07 14.80
N ASP A 56 4.89 -1.64 13.93
CA ASP A 56 6.34 -1.42 13.89
C ASP A 56 6.68 -0.22 12.99
N GLU A 57 7.22 0.85 13.57
CA GLU A 57 7.59 2.07 12.83
C GLU A 57 8.74 1.85 11.83
N GLN A 58 9.46 0.73 11.92
CA GLN A 58 10.53 0.35 11.00
C GLN A 58 10.06 -0.57 9.87
N SER A 59 8.77 -0.91 9.80
CA SER A 59 8.19 -1.75 8.77
C SER A 59 7.71 -0.94 7.56
N GLN A 60 7.78 -1.52 6.35
CA GLN A 60 7.16 -0.94 5.15
C GLN A 60 5.64 -0.74 5.35
N TYR A 61 4.97 -1.63 6.07
CA TYR A 61 3.53 -1.59 6.36
C TYR A 61 3.15 -0.71 7.55
N SER A 62 4.11 0.00 8.15
CA SER A 62 3.89 0.83 9.34
C SER A 62 2.69 1.77 9.21
N TYR A 63 1.97 1.99 10.33
CA TYR A 63 0.96 3.05 10.40
C TYR A 63 1.56 4.44 10.08
N THR A 64 2.85 4.66 10.36
CA THR A 64 3.54 5.93 10.03
C THR A 64 3.68 6.14 8.52
N ASN A 65 3.67 5.07 7.73
CA ASN A 65 3.69 5.10 6.27
C ASN A 65 2.29 5.18 5.65
N THR A 66 1.21 5.12 6.46
CA THR A 66 -0.15 4.89 6.01
C THR A 66 -1.01 6.14 6.09
N LEU A 67 -1.72 6.46 4.99
CA LEU A 67 -2.88 7.34 4.97
C LEU A 67 -4.16 6.51 5.07
N VAL A 68 -5.10 6.95 5.90
CA VAL A 68 -6.41 6.31 6.06
C VAL A 68 -7.55 7.21 5.58
N ALA A 69 -8.54 6.59 4.96
CA ALA A 69 -9.83 7.19 4.69
C ALA A 69 -10.80 6.83 5.82
N LEU A 70 -11.34 7.84 6.49
CA LEU A 70 -12.28 7.65 7.59
C LEU A 70 -13.71 8.01 7.18
N HIS A 71 -14.65 7.16 7.58
CA HIS A 71 -16.09 7.41 7.58
C HIS A 71 -16.63 7.19 8.99
N ASN A 72 -17.14 8.25 9.65
CA ASN A 72 -17.58 8.17 11.04
C ASN A 72 -16.56 7.57 12.01
N LYS A 73 -15.27 7.93 11.86
CA LYS A 73 -14.13 7.40 12.61
C LYS A 73 -13.73 5.95 12.27
N GLU A 74 -14.49 5.26 11.42
CA GLU A 74 -14.13 3.93 10.93
C GLU A 74 -13.16 4.03 9.76
N VAL A 75 -12.11 3.19 9.74
CA VAL A 75 -11.18 3.09 8.61
C VAL A 75 -11.83 2.32 7.47
N VAL A 76 -12.08 3.01 6.36
CA VAL A 76 -12.76 2.45 5.18
C VAL A 76 -11.85 2.37 3.94
N GLY A 77 -10.62 2.85 4.05
CA GLY A 77 -9.61 2.73 3.00
C GLY A 77 -8.24 3.08 3.52
N VAL A 78 -7.20 2.56 2.87
CA VAL A 78 -5.79 2.77 3.20
C VAL A 78 -4.98 3.03 1.94
N CYS A 79 -3.89 3.80 2.10
CA CYS A 79 -2.81 3.92 1.14
C CYS A 79 -1.49 3.90 1.91
N VAL A 80 -0.72 2.83 1.74
CA VAL A 80 0.63 2.69 2.31
C VAL A 80 1.63 3.24 1.31
N SER A 81 2.52 4.12 1.75
CA SER A 81 3.54 4.70 0.87
C SER A 81 4.79 5.11 1.64
N TYR A 82 5.95 4.85 1.07
CA TYR A 82 7.27 5.17 1.65
C TYR A 82 8.24 5.58 0.55
N ASP A 83 9.34 6.25 0.93
CA ASP A 83 10.42 6.61 0.01
C ASP A 83 11.08 5.32 -0.54
N GLY A 84 11.11 5.15 -1.85
CA GLY A 84 11.63 3.95 -2.50
C GLY A 84 13.07 3.60 -2.12
N LYS A 85 13.91 4.58 -1.79
CA LYS A 85 15.29 4.34 -1.30
C LYS A 85 15.33 3.54 0.01
N ASP A 86 14.23 3.56 0.80
CA ASP A 86 14.13 2.88 2.09
C ASP A 86 13.62 1.43 1.98
N LEU A 87 13.29 0.94 0.78
CA LEU A 87 12.69 -0.37 0.55
C LEU A 87 13.40 -1.49 1.32
N CYS A 88 14.69 -1.69 1.09
CA CYS A 88 15.45 -2.81 1.69
C CYS A 88 15.41 -2.75 3.22
N ARG A 89 15.56 -1.55 3.80
CA ARG A 89 15.52 -1.34 5.25
C ARG A 89 14.16 -1.65 5.84
N LEU A 90 13.09 -1.14 5.23
CA LEU A 90 11.71 -1.30 5.71
C LEU A 90 11.21 -2.74 5.51
N ARG A 91 11.52 -3.37 4.36
CA ARG A 91 11.13 -4.74 4.02
C ARG A 91 11.82 -5.78 4.91
N SER A 92 12.99 -5.47 5.47
CA SER A 92 13.70 -6.37 6.36
C SER A 92 12.83 -6.88 7.51
N LYS A 93 11.90 -6.05 8.03
CA LYS A 93 10.97 -6.42 9.10
C LYS A 93 9.98 -7.50 8.65
N PHE A 94 9.45 -7.38 7.43
CA PHE A 94 8.59 -8.41 6.86
C PHE A 94 9.35 -9.73 6.70
N ILE A 95 10.55 -9.70 6.12
CA ILE A 95 11.40 -10.89 5.91
C ILE A 95 11.71 -11.59 7.24
N GLU A 96 12.11 -10.81 8.27
CA GLU A 96 12.38 -11.33 9.61
C GLU A 96 11.14 -12.02 10.21
N MET A 97 9.98 -11.38 10.13
CA MET A 97 8.72 -11.90 10.66
C MET A 97 8.26 -13.15 9.92
N ALA A 98 8.36 -13.18 8.59
CA ALA A 98 8.01 -14.34 7.77
C ALA A 98 8.89 -15.55 8.11
N LYS A 99 10.21 -15.33 8.26
CA LYS A 99 11.14 -16.39 8.69
C LYS A 99 10.83 -16.91 10.08
N LYS A 100 10.59 -16.01 11.04
CA LYS A 100 10.34 -16.36 12.44
C LYS A 100 9.00 -17.05 12.65
N ARG A 101 7.94 -16.61 11.98
CA ARG A 101 6.56 -17.07 12.23
C ARG A 101 6.14 -18.19 11.30
N PHE A 102 6.62 -18.19 10.07
CA PHE A 102 6.18 -19.12 9.02
C PHE A 102 7.29 -20.05 8.53
N ASN A 103 8.53 -19.86 9.02
CA ASN A 103 9.72 -20.56 8.53
C ASN A 103 9.92 -20.39 7.00
N ARG A 104 9.55 -19.21 6.47
CA ARG A 104 9.67 -18.84 5.06
C ARG A 104 10.79 -17.82 4.89
N ASP A 105 11.66 -18.05 3.91
CA ASP A 105 12.76 -17.15 3.59
C ASP A 105 12.43 -16.36 2.30
N PHE A 106 12.37 -15.05 2.44
CA PHE A 106 12.09 -14.10 1.36
C PHE A 106 13.23 -13.10 1.17
N ALA A 107 14.46 -13.47 1.53
CA ALA A 107 15.63 -12.59 1.42
C ALA A 107 15.92 -12.14 -0.03
N ASN A 108 15.49 -12.94 -1.02
CA ASN A 108 15.71 -12.70 -2.45
C ASN A 108 14.40 -12.27 -3.17
N MET A 109 13.51 -11.56 -2.50
CA MET A 109 12.32 -10.98 -3.18
C MET A 109 12.74 -9.94 -4.22
N ASP A 110 11.95 -9.86 -5.30
CA ASP A 110 12.08 -8.79 -6.29
C ASP A 110 11.93 -7.40 -5.65
N ASP A 111 12.68 -6.43 -6.15
CA ASP A 111 12.50 -5.04 -5.73
C ASP A 111 11.32 -4.42 -6.48
N GLU A 112 10.36 -3.89 -5.72
CA GLU A 112 9.13 -3.28 -6.25
C GLU A 112 9.27 -1.78 -6.51
N THR A 113 10.34 -1.15 -6.01
CA THR A 113 10.59 0.30 -6.15
C THR A 113 12.07 0.61 -6.02
N GLN A 114 12.41 1.88 -6.26
CA GLN A 114 13.78 2.40 -6.26
C GLN A 114 13.83 3.83 -5.70
N GLU A 115 15.03 4.35 -5.49
CA GLU A 115 15.24 5.75 -5.13
C GLU A 115 14.65 6.69 -6.21
N GLY A 116 14.09 7.83 -5.77
CA GLY A 116 13.55 8.88 -6.62
C GLY A 116 12.03 8.91 -6.69
N GLU A 117 11.34 7.98 -6.02
CA GLU A 117 9.88 7.99 -5.95
C GLU A 117 9.35 7.72 -4.53
N LEU A 118 8.21 8.33 -4.20
CA LEU A 118 7.36 7.88 -3.10
C LEU A 118 6.55 6.69 -3.60
N TYR A 119 6.90 5.49 -3.18
CA TYR A 119 6.26 4.27 -3.65
C TYR A 119 4.93 4.01 -2.94
N VAL A 120 3.87 3.75 -3.71
CA VAL A 120 2.58 3.27 -3.22
C VAL A 120 2.59 1.75 -3.20
N ASP A 121 2.82 1.18 -2.02
CA ASP A 121 2.88 -0.26 -1.78
C ASP A 121 1.48 -0.90 -1.80
N SER A 122 0.55 -0.34 -1.05
CA SER A 122 -0.80 -0.89 -0.92
C SER A 122 -1.87 0.19 -0.99
N LEU A 123 -2.90 -0.05 -1.81
CA LEU A 123 -4.09 0.80 -1.91
C LEU A 123 -5.34 -0.06 -1.85
N ALA A 124 -6.14 0.10 -0.80
CA ALA A 124 -7.39 -0.64 -0.65
C ALA A 124 -8.52 0.23 -0.14
N VAL A 125 -9.74 -0.11 -0.58
CA VAL A 125 -11.00 0.47 -0.08
C VAL A 125 -11.95 -0.67 0.25
N ASN A 126 -12.57 -0.60 1.44
CA ASN A 126 -13.60 -1.54 1.88
C ASN A 126 -14.68 -1.69 0.80
N LYS A 127 -15.07 -2.93 0.50
CA LYS A 127 -16.01 -3.25 -0.59
C LYS A 127 -17.30 -2.42 -0.53
N SER A 128 -17.86 -2.19 0.67
CA SER A 128 -19.09 -1.41 0.88
C SER A 128 -18.92 0.09 0.61
N PHE A 129 -17.67 0.57 0.45
CA PHE A 129 -17.34 1.98 0.23
C PHE A 129 -16.69 2.25 -1.13
N ARG A 130 -16.60 1.23 -2.00
CA ARG A 130 -16.07 1.38 -3.36
C ARG A 130 -16.97 2.27 -4.23
N GLU A 131 -16.44 2.71 -5.37
CA GLU A 131 -17.11 3.57 -6.35
C GLU A 131 -17.53 4.97 -5.84
N ARG A 132 -17.02 5.37 -4.65
CA ARG A 132 -17.26 6.69 -4.03
C ARG A 132 -16.07 7.64 -4.18
N GLY A 133 -15.08 7.32 -5.04
CA GLY A 133 -13.91 8.14 -5.27
C GLY A 133 -12.87 8.14 -4.14
N ILE A 134 -12.96 7.21 -3.16
CA ILE A 134 -12.08 7.16 -1.99
C ILE A 134 -10.64 6.85 -2.39
N ALA A 135 -10.41 5.87 -3.28
CA ALA A 135 -9.08 5.53 -3.78
C ALA A 135 -8.40 6.73 -4.46
N GLN A 136 -9.16 7.51 -5.27
CA GLN A 136 -8.63 8.74 -5.88
C GLN A 136 -8.25 9.79 -4.85
N LYS A 137 -9.03 9.94 -3.77
CA LYS A 137 -8.71 10.87 -2.68
C LYS A 137 -7.45 10.46 -1.93
N LEU A 138 -7.28 9.16 -1.67
CA LEU A 138 -6.07 8.60 -1.05
C LEU A 138 -4.84 8.87 -1.95
N LEU A 139 -4.91 8.55 -3.24
CA LEU A 139 -3.81 8.81 -4.19
C LEU A 139 -3.45 10.30 -4.27
N LYS A 140 -4.44 11.19 -4.34
CA LYS A 140 -4.19 12.63 -4.34
C LYS A 140 -3.52 13.10 -3.04
N ALA A 141 -3.93 12.57 -1.90
CA ALA A 141 -3.28 12.87 -0.61
C ALA A 141 -1.84 12.31 -0.56
N THR A 142 -1.59 11.17 -1.19
CA THR A 142 -0.22 10.61 -1.32
C THR A 142 0.66 11.48 -2.24
N ILE A 143 0.10 12.04 -3.32
CA ILE A 143 0.81 13.00 -4.17
C ILE A 143 1.19 14.25 -3.37
N GLU A 144 0.28 14.78 -2.54
CA GLU A 144 0.59 15.89 -1.64
C GLU A 144 1.63 15.52 -0.58
N LYS A 145 1.60 14.27 -0.06
CA LYS A 145 2.64 13.75 0.84
C LYS A 145 4.02 13.76 0.16
N ALA A 146 4.12 13.30 -1.09
CA ALA A 146 5.37 13.32 -1.85
C ALA A 146 5.88 14.75 -2.08
N ARG A 147 4.98 15.69 -2.44
CA ARG A 147 5.32 17.12 -2.59
C ARG A 147 5.92 17.69 -1.30
N ASN A 148 5.33 17.39 -0.15
CA ASN A 148 5.82 17.85 1.16
C ASN A 148 7.17 17.21 1.55
N LEU A 149 7.46 16.01 1.02
CA LEU A 149 8.74 15.31 1.20
C LEU A 149 9.79 15.70 0.16
N HIS A 150 9.46 16.59 -0.79
CA HIS A 150 10.33 17.00 -1.92
C HIS A 150 10.78 15.79 -2.77
N ILE A 151 9.86 14.85 -2.99
CA ILE A 151 10.05 13.70 -3.89
C ILE A 151 9.26 13.99 -5.16
N ASP A 152 9.94 13.99 -6.31
CA ASP A 152 9.38 14.47 -7.58
C ASP A 152 8.41 13.47 -8.25
N HIS A 153 8.41 12.21 -7.81
CA HIS A 153 7.57 11.17 -8.39
C HIS A 153 6.80 10.40 -7.32
N VAL A 154 5.59 9.96 -7.66
CA VAL A 154 4.88 8.91 -6.93
C VAL A 154 4.81 7.70 -7.83
N GLY A 155 5.40 6.58 -7.40
CA GLY A 155 5.47 5.34 -8.16
C GLY A 155 4.55 4.25 -7.62
N LEU A 156 4.19 3.29 -8.47
CA LEU A 156 3.49 2.07 -8.08
C LEU A 156 3.68 0.97 -9.12
N LEU A 157 3.50 -0.28 -8.69
CA LEU A 157 3.34 -1.41 -9.60
C LEU A 157 1.85 -1.78 -9.74
N VAL A 158 1.42 -2.08 -10.95
CA VAL A 158 0.08 -2.63 -11.22
C VAL A 158 0.19 -3.92 -12.02
N ASP A 159 -0.50 -4.96 -11.57
CA ASP A 159 -0.57 -6.24 -12.30
C ASP A 159 -1.19 -6.02 -13.69
N CYS A 160 -0.56 -6.57 -14.73
CA CYS A 160 -1.04 -6.50 -16.11
C CYS A 160 -2.47 -7.06 -16.27
N ASN A 161 -2.88 -7.95 -15.37
CA ASN A 161 -4.24 -8.54 -15.34
C ASN A 161 -5.25 -7.70 -14.55
N ASN A 162 -4.87 -6.49 -14.05
CA ASN A 162 -5.76 -5.62 -13.30
C ASN A 162 -6.07 -4.29 -14.04
N PRO A 163 -6.82 -4.35 -15.16
CA PRO A 163 -7.14 -3.16 -15.97
C PRO A 163 -8.00 -2.12 -15.22
N LEU A 164 -8.74 -2.54 -14.18
CA LEU A 164 -9.55 -1.60 -13.40
C LEU A 164 -8.66 -0.71 -12.53
N ALA A 165 -7.60 -1.27 -11.93
CA ALA A 165 -6.63 -0.49 -11.18
C ALA A 165 -5.82 0.42 -12.11
N GLU A 166 -5.36 -0.09 -13.26
CA GLU A 166 -4.65 0.72 -14.25
C GLU A 166 -5.50 1.93 -14.72
N LYS A 167 -6.80 1.72 -14.99
CA LYS A 167 -7.73 2.80 -15.35
C LYS A 167 -7.90 3.82 -14.21
N LEU A 168 -7.91 3.38 -12.96
CA LEU A 168 -7.95 4.28 -11.80
C LEU A 168 -6.71 5.16 -11.74
N TYR A 169 -5.52 4.56 -11.88
CA TYR A 169 -4.24 5.28 -11.83
C TYR A 169 -4.10 6.28 -12.99
N SER A 170 -4.42 5.86 -14.22
CA SER A 170 -4.42 6.74 -15.38
C SER A 170 -5.37 7.93 -15.21
N LYS A 171 -6.56 7.73 -14.60
CA LYS A 171 -7.51 8.80 -14.29
C LYS A 171 -6.97 9.81 -13.26
N VAL A 172 -6.07 9.40 -12.39
CA VAL A 172 -5.40 10.29 -11.41
C VAL A 172 -4.24 11.05 -12.08
N GLY A 173 -3.69 10.52 -13.16
CA GLY A 173 -2.60 11.12 -13.92
C GLY A 173 -1.30 10.32 -13.91
N PHE A 174 -1.32 9.09 -13.37
CA PHE A 174 -0.18 8.20 -13.49
C PHE A 174 0.06 7.78 -14.94
N GLN A 175 1.30 7.70 -15.33
CA GLN A 175 1.75 7.34 -16.68
C GLN A 175 2.63 6.09 -16.61
N TYR A 176 2.58 5.28 -17.66
CA TYR A 176 3.44 4.11 -17.83
C TYR A 176 4.91 4.53 -17.98
N VAL A 177 5.78 3.84 -17.27
CA VAL A 177 7.24 4.04 -17.33
C VAL A 177 7.91 2.84 -17.98
N ASN A 178 7.72 1.64 -17.45
CA ASN A 178 8.33 0.41 -17.94
C ASN A 178 7.58 -0.83 -17.43
N ASP A 179 7.85 -1.96 -18.09
CA ASP A 179 7.43 -3.26 -17.57
C ASP A 179 8.33 -3.68 -16.40
N SER A 180 7.74 -4.42 -15.47
CA SER A 180 8.40 -4.95 -14.28
C SER A 180 7.90 -6.36 -13.99
N THR A 181 8.49 -6.99 -12.99
CA THR A 181 8.01 -8.26 -12.42
C THR A 181 8.00 -8.16 -10.91
N TRP A 182 7.04 -8.81 -10.28
CA TRP A 182 7.04 -8.98 -8.84
C TRP A 182 6.33 -10.28 -8.46
N GLY A 183 7.00 -11.11 -7.65
CA GLY A 183 6.45 -12.39 -7.22
C GLY A 183 6.09 -13.33 -8.37
N GLY A 184 6.78 -13.25 -9.52
CA GLY A 184 6.50 -14.03 -10.73
C GLY A 184 5.35 -13.50 -11.59
N HIS A 185 4.73 -12.36 -11.23
CA HIS A 185 3.68 -11.70 -12.01
C HIS A 185 4.26 -10.61 -12.90
N ALA A 186 3.71 -10.48 -14.12
CA ALA A 186 4.01 -9.35 -15.01
C ALA A 186 3.31 -8.10 -14.49
N MET A 187 4.10 -7.06 -14.25
CA MET A 187 3.66 -5.78 -13.71
C MET A 187 3.97 -4.64 -14.66
N LYS A 188 3.23 -3.56 -14.55
CA LYS A 188 3.59 -2.26 -15.13
C LYS A 188 4.00 -1.33 -14.02
N HIS A 189 5.15 -0.67 -14.17
CA HIS A 189 5.53 0.45 -13.32
C HIS A 189 4.89 1.71 -13.86
N LEU A 190 4.10 2.37 -13.02
CA LEU A 190 3.45 3.64 -13.34
C LEU A 190 3.97 4.72 -12.39
N GLN A 191 4.17 5.93 -12.91
CA GLN A 191 4.56 7.09 -12.12
C GLN A 191 3.64 8.28 -12.35
N TYR A 192 3.43 9.07 -11.32
CA TYR A 192 2.88 10.43 -11.35
C TYR A 192 4.03 11.40 -11.13
N HIS A 193 4.26 12.30 -12.08
CA HIS A 193 5.26 13.36 -11.96
C HIS A 193 4.67 14.59 -11.25
N ILE A 194 5.36 15.08 -10.22
CA ILE A 194 4.97 16.26 -9.46
C ILE A 194 5.61 17.47 -10.12
N GLU A 195 4.78 18.30 -10.77
CA GLU A 195 5.25 19.57 -11.34
C GLU A 195 5.79 20.47 -10.22
N SER A 196 7.01 20.93 -10.38
CA SER A 196 7.61 21.93 -9.51
C SER A 196 6.80 23.23 -9.65
N THR A 197 6.12 23.64 -8.59
CA THR A 197 5.51 24.97 -8.54
C THR A 197 6.65 26.01 -8.61
N LYS A 198 6.74 26.70 -9.76
CA LYS A 198 7.66 27.83 -9.94
C LYS A 198 7.25 29.01 -9.06
#